data_39b67cae92045135e82a83f6b2578c62
#
_entry.id   39b67cae92045135e82a83f6b2578c62
#
_cell.length_a   1.000
_cell.length_b   1.000
_cell.length_c   1.000
_cell.angle_alpha   90.00
_cell.angle_beta   90.00
_cell.angle_gamma   90.00
#
_symmetry.space_group_name_H-M   'P 1'
#
loop_
_entity.id
_entity.type
_entity.pdbx_description
1 polymer ?
#
loop_
_entity_poly.entity_id
_entity_poly.type
_entity_poly.pdbx_seq_one_letter_code
_entity_poly.pdbx_strand_id
1 'polypeptide(L)'
;MILLRRRRGERLLVCDNGKMAKHIGIVACSAEGAALCYRTICEEGDRQLGGYRHPEITMHTHALGEYMPFVDAGDWQGVAGLVLSSAGKLAKAGAEFLICPDNTVHIAFEMFAPKSPLPWLHIAEEVAAEAKRLGFRKLALTGTRYTMEGPVYPKTLAERNIECLSPSESDRRRINEIIFEELVKGVFTAASRSEFHRIINRMMDGGCDAVILGCTEIPLLIDDATSPLPTLDSTRILARAALQRARAIPAGDVL
;
A
#
# COMPACT_ATOMS: atom_id res chain seq x y z
N MET A 1 32.80 4.10 -15.23
CA MET A 1 32.45 5.26 -14.37
C MET A 1 32.77 6.52 -15.15
N ILE A 2 31.77 7.06 -15.85
CA ILE A 2 31.93 8.28 -16.66
C ILE A 2 31.18 9.38 -15.90
N LEU A 3 31.97 10.33 -15.35
CA LEU A 3 31.46 11.54 -14.71
C LEU A 3 31.18 12.59 -15.79
N LEU A 4 29.92 12.78 -16.15
CA LEU A 4 29.50 13.96 -16.92
C LEU A 4 29.25 15.12 -15.95
N ARG A 5 30.19 16.07 -15.89
CA ARG A 5 29.99 17.35 -15.18
C ARG A 5 28.98 18.20 -15.95
N ARG A 6 27.80 18.44 -15.33
CA ARG A 6 26.95 19.58 -15.66
C ARG A 6 26.90 20.57 -14.50
N ARG A 7 26.60 21.82 -14.83
CA ARG A 7 26.69 23.02 -13.99
C ARG A 7 26.06 22.85 -12.61
N ARG A 8 26.64 23.49 -11.61
CA ARG A 8 26.27 23.53 -10.17
C ARG A 8 24.80 23.26 -9.88
N GLY A 9 24.52 22.18 -9.15
CA GLY A 9 23.35 22.06 -8.28
C GLY A 9 22.50 20.81 -8.41
N GLU A 10 22.45 20.13 -9.56
CA GLU A 10 21.53 18.99 -9.73
C GLU A 10 22.32 17.67 -9.81
N ARG A 11 22.29 16.91 -8.71
CA ARG A 11 22.67 15.49 -8.73
C ARG A 11 21.46 14.68 -9.15
N LEU A 12 21.37 14.36 -10.42
CA LEU A 12 20.36 13.47 -10.96
C LEU A 12 20.65 12.03 -10.54
N LEU A 13 19.63 11.34 -10.00
CA LEU A 13 19.68 9.90 -9.77
C LEU A 13 19.62 9.17 -11.11
N VAL A 14 20.77 8.65 -11.53
CA VAL A 14 20.87 7.87 -12.76
C VAL A 14 20.80 6.39 -12.37
N CYS A 15 19.80 5.66 -12.85
CA CYS A 15 19.80 4.20 -12.83
C CYS A 15 20.99 3.68 -13.65
N ASP A 16 21.40 2.40 -13.49
CA ASP A 16 22.60 1.78 -14.10
C ASP A 16 22.80 2.05 -15.61
N ASN A 17 21.78 2.52 -16.34
CA ASN A 17 21.78 2.82 -17.76
C ASN A 17 21.70 4.33 -18.09
N GLY A 18 22.00 5.23 -17.16
CA GLY A 18 21.99 6.68 -17.45
C GLY A 18 20.60 7.33 -17.44
N LYS A 19 19.50 6.61 -17.16
CA LYS A 19 18.14 7.17 -17.10
C LYS A 19 17.76 7.55 -15.68
N MET A 20 16.95 8.61 -15.55
CA MET A 20 16.42 9.08 -14.27
C MET A 20 15.33 8.14 -13.78
N ALA A 21 15.29 7.91 -12.46
CA ALA A 21 14.15 7.24 -11.83
C ALA A 21 12.91 8.15 -11.91
N LYS A 22 11.73 7.55 -12.10
CA LYS A 22 10.46 8.29 -12.13
C LYS A 22 10.13 8.85 -10.75
N HIS A 23 9.58 10.04 -10.74
CA HIS A 23 9.10 10.72 -9.54
C HIS A 23 7.80 10.08 -9.03
N ILE A 24 7.80 9.64 -7.78
CA ILE A 24 6.66 8.97 -7.12
C ILE A 24 5.80 9.99 -6.41
N GLY A 25 4.49 9.98 -6.68
CA GLY A 25 3.50 10.73 -5.91
C GLY A 25 2.77 9.82 -4.91
N ILE A 26 2.80 10.17 -3.62
CA ILE A 26 2.07 9.47 -2.56
C ILE A 26 0.82 10.29 -2.20
N VAL A 27 -0.36 9.75 -2.50
CA VAL A 27 -1.63 10.25 -1.97
C VAL A 27 -1.82 9.63 -0.58
N ALA A 28 -1.56 10.43 0.44
CA ALA A 28 -1.65 9.99 1.82
C ALA A 28 -3.06 10.19 2.38
N CYS A 29 -3.49 9.26 3.24
CA CYS A 29 -4.75 9.29 3.96
C CYS A 29 -4.50 9.17 5.48
N SER A 30 -3.95 8.03 5.94
CA SER A 30 -3.49 7.88 7.32
C SER A 30 -2.02 8.29 7.47
N ALA A 31 -1.65 8.82 8.64
CA ALA A 31 -0.28 9.25 8.93
C ALA A 31 0.68 8.06 8.92
N GLU A 32 0.33 6.98 9.63
CA GLU A 32 1.19 5.81 9.80
C GLU A 32 1.43 5.08 8.47
N GLY A 33 0.37 4.88 7.68
CA GLY A 33 0.50 4.22 6.39
C GLY A 33 1.36 4.98 5.39
N ALA A 34 1.17 6.29 5.33
CA ALA A 34 1.97 7.16 4.46
C ALA A 34 3.43 7.20 4.90
N ALA A 35 3.71 7.33 6.21
CA ALA A 35 5.06 7.33 6.76
C ALA A 35 5.76 5.99 6.53
N LEU A 36 5.08 4.86 6.77
CA LEU A 36 5.61 3.52 6.53
C LEU A 36 5.96 3.30 5.05
N CYS A 37 5.06 3.71 4.14
CA CYS A 37 5.28 3.61 2.71
C CYS A 37 6.50 4.43 2.27
N TYR A 38 6.56 5.70 2.65
CA TYR A 38 7.69 6.59 2.37
C TYR A 38 9.01 6.02 2.88
N ARG A 39 9.07 5.62 4.15
CA ARG A 39 10.27 5.02 4.76
C ARG A 39 10.70 3.76 4.01
N THR A 40 9.75 2.89 3.67
CA THR A 40 10.05 1.66 2.94
C THR A 40 10.69 1.95 1.58
N ILE A 41 10.17 2.94 0.83
CA ILE A 41 10.76 3.34 -0.46
C ILE A 41 12.20 3.86 -0.26
N CYS A 42 12.44 4.68 0.75
CA CYS A 42 13.77 5.23 1.03
C CYS A 42 14.76 4.14 1.48
N GLU A 43 14.39 3.30 2.43
CA GLU A 43 15.24 2.24 2.98
C GLU A 43 15.55 1.15 1.94
N GLU A 44 14.55 0.71 1.19
CA GLU A 44 14.73 -0.27 0.10
C GLU A 44 15.49 0.34 -1.08
N GLY A 45 15.26 1.62 -1.36
CA GLY A 45 16.02 2.37 -2.35
C GLY A 45 17.50 2.41 -2.02
N ASP A 46 17.85 2.75 -0.77
CA ASP A 46 19.24 2.76 -0.31
C ASP A 46 19.86 1.36 -0.38
N ARG A 47 19.15 0.31 0.07
CA ARG A 47 19.65 -1.07 -0.04
C ARG A 47 19.97 -1.49 -1.46
N GLN A 48 19.19 -1.02 -2.45
CA GLN A 48 19.32 -1.43 -3.85
C GLN A 48 20.27 -0.54 -4.65
N LEU A 49 20.35 0.76 -4.32
CA LEU A 49 21.12 1.76 -5.07
C LEU A 49 22.38 2.21 -4.32
N GLY A 50 22.44 1.99 -3.01
CA GLY A 50 23.51 2.44 -2.11
C GLY A 50 23.62 3.95 -1.98
N GLY A 51 24.36 4.42 -0.98
CA GLY A 51 24.67 5.83 -0.81
C GLY A 51 23.46 6.73 -0.55
N TYR A 52 22.49 6.22 0.22
CA TYR A 52 21.27 6.92 0.64
C TYR A 52 20.38 7.35 -0.54
N ARG A 53 20.42 6.61 -1.65
CA ARG A 53 19.69 6.95 -2.87
C ARG A 53 18.33 6.26 -2.94
N HIS A 54 17.34 7.01 -3.37
CA HIS A 54 15.99 6.57 -3.70
C HIS A 54 15.40 7.49 -4.79
N PRO A 55 14.30 7.11 -5.46
CA PRO A 55 13.58 7.99 -6.38
C PRO A 55 13.10 9.27 -5.70
N GLU A 56 12.88 10.33 -6.48
CA GLU A 56 12.20 11.52 -5.98
C GLU A 56 10.78 11.16 -5.52
N ILE A 57 10.35 11.72 -4.38
CA ILE A 57 9.04 11.43 -3.78
C ILE A 57 8.40 12.76 -3.37
N THR A 58 7.15 12.97 -3.81
CA THR A 58 6.28 14.00 -3.24
C THR A 58 5.08 13.33 -2.59
N MET A 59 4.72 13.77 -1.40
CA MET A 59 3.54 13.30 -0.67
C MET A 59 2.57 14.47 -0.43
N HIS A 60 1.29 14.24 -0.67
CA HIS A 60 0.21 15.14 -0.31
C HIS A 60 -0.83 14.39 0.52
N THR A 61 -1.26 15.01 1.62
CA THR A 61 -2.30 14.48 2.50
C THR A 61 -3.42 15.50 2.70
N HIS A 62 -4.66 15.02 2.66
CA HIS A 62 -5.78 15.60 3.39
C HIS A 62 -5.85 14.90 4.75
N ALA A 63 -6.35 15.57 5.78
CA ALA A 63 -6.50 14.95 7.08
C ALA A 63 -7.45 13.74 7.02
N LEU A 64 -7.15 12.66 7.74
CA LEU A 64 -8.04 11.49 7.81
C LEU A 64 -9.48 11.88 8.20
N GLY A 65 -9.61 12.88 9.08
CA GLY A 65 -10.92 13.43 9.47
C GLY A 65 -11.73 14.05 8.34
N GLU A 66 -11.13 14.39 7.19
CA GLU A 66 -11.85 14.84 5.99
C GLU A 66 -12.41 13.65 5.18
N TYR A 67 -11.74 12.49 5.24
CA TYR A 67 -12.19 11.26 4.58
C TYR A 67 -13.32 10.56 5.36
N MET A 68 -13.23 10.53 6.70
CA MET A 68 -14.12 9.72 7.53
C MET A 68 -15.60 9.99 7.33
N PRO A 69 -16.10 11.25 7.22
CA PRO A 69 -17.52 11.51 6.95
C PRO A 69 -18.02 10.86 5.67
N PHE A 70 -17.20 10.83 4.61
CA PHE A 70 -17.55 10.18 3.36
C PHE A 70 -17.51 8.65 3.48
N VAL A 71 -16.47 8.13 4.14
CA VAL A 71 -16.28 6.69 4.37
C VAL A 71 -17.43 6.12 5.20
N ASP A 72 -17.81 6.78 6.30
CA ASP A 72 -18.88 6.35 7.18
C ASP A 72 -20.27 6.42 6.52
N ALA A 73 -20.48 7.39 5.65
CA ALA A 73 -21.68 7.52 4.84
C ALA A 73 -21.72 6.59 3.61
N GLY A 74 -20.62 5.91 3.28
CA GLY A 74 -20.49 5.14 2.04
C GLY A 74 -20.45 6.03 0.78
N ASP A 75 -20.15 7.32 0.94
CA ASP A 75 -20.00 8.28 -0.17
C ASP A 75 -18.62 8.16 -0.80
N TRP A 76 -18.46 7.13 -1.61
CA TRP A 76 -17.20 6.86 -2.32
C TRP A 76 -16.89 7.91 -3.39
N GLN A 77 -17.88 8.69 -3.85
CA GLN A 77 -17.66 9.83 -4.75
C GLN A 77 -16.98 10.99 -4.01
N GLY A 78 -17.35 11.25 -2.76
CA GLY A 78 -16.67 12.23 -1.90
C GLY A 78 -15.21 11.82 -1.63
N VAL A 79 -14.98 10.54 -1.30
CA VAL A 79 -13.61 9.98 -1.17
C VAL A 79 -12.81 10.19 -2.45
N ALA A 80 -13.39 9.86 -3.63
CA ALA A 80 -12.73 10.05 -4.92
C ALA A 80 -12.36 11.52 -5.19
N GLY A 81 -13.20 12.47 -4.75
CA GLY A 81 -12.94 13.91 -4.85
C GLY A 81 -11.68 14.35 -4.11
N LEU A 82 -11.48 13.88 -2.88
CA LEU A 82 -10.28 14.16 -2.08
C LEU A 82 -9.02 13.55 -2.72
N VAL A 83 -9.13 12.31 -3.19
CA VAL A 83 -8.03 11.63 -3.90
C VAL A 83 -7.62 12.39 -5.15
N LEU A 84 -8.58 12.81 -5.98
CA LEU A 84 -8.32 13.60 -7.20
C LEU A 84 -7.71 14.97 -6.89
N SER A 85 -8.14 15.62 -5.81
CA SER A 85 -7.52 16.86 -5.32
C SER A 85 -6.03 16.67 -5.02
N SER A 86 -5.68 15.58 -4.31
CA SER A 86 -4.29 15.21 -4.02
C SER A 86 -3.53 14.89 -5.30
N ALA A 87 -4.12 14.09 -6.20
CA ALA A 87 -3.51 13.71 -7.48
C ALA A 87 -3.15 14.92 -8.35
N GLY A 88 -4.05 15.92 -8.42
CA GLY A 88 -3.80 17.16 -9.16
C GLY A 88 -2.65 17.99 -8.59
N LYS A 89 -2.49 18.02 -7.26
CA LYS A 89 -1.37 18.72 -6.60
C LYS A 89 -0.04 17.99 -6.85
N LEU A 90 -0.04 16.66 -6.75
CA LEU A 90 1.14 15.83 -7.00
C LEU A 90 1.61 15.89 -8.46
N ALA A 91 0.67 15.93 -9.42
CA ALA A 91 1.00 16.13 -10.82
C ALA A 91 1.68 17.48 -11.05
N LYS A 92 1.18 18.56 -10.42
CA LYS A 92 1.80 19.90 -10.48
C LYS A 92 3.18 19.92 -9.81
N ALA A 93 3.43 19.08 -8.83
CA ALA A 93 4.73 18.92 -8.18
C ALA A 93 5.71 18.07 -8.98
N GLY A 94 5.31 17.53 -10.13
CA GLY A 94 6.19 16.77 -11.02
C GLY A 94 6.15 15.26 -10.84
N ALA A 95 5.22 14.72 -10.03
CA ALA A 95 5.04 13.28 -9.95
C ALA A 95 4.66 12.69 -11.32
N GLU A 96 5.14 11.48 -11.60
CA GLU A 96 4.92 10.79 -12.89
C GLU A 96 3.94 9.61 -12.77
N PHE A 97 3.73 9.12 -11.56
CA PHE A 97 2.70 8.14 -11.21
C PHE A 97 2.35 8.23 -9.73
N LEU A 98 1.24 7.63 -9.36
CA LEU A 98 0.66 7.76 -8.03
C LEU A 98 0.50 6.41 -7.34
N ILE A 99 0.61 6.45 -6.02
CA ILE A 99 0.25 5.36 -5.12
C ILE A 99 -0.57 5.92 -3.95
N CYS A 100 -1.45 5.09 -3.40
CA CYS A 100 -2.16 5.39 -2.16
C CYS A 100 -1.98 4.22 -1.18
N PRO A 101 -1.19 4.38 -0.11
CA PRO A 101 -1.00 3.35 0.90
C PRO A 101 -2.18 3.33 1.89
N ASP A 102 -3.39 3.16 1.38
CA ASP A 102 -4.63 3.01 2.16
C ASP A 102 -5.57 2.05 1.41
N ASN A 103 -5.92 0.94 2.07
CA ASN A 103 -6.72 -0.11 1.44
C ASN A 103 -8.18 0.29 1.25
N THR A 104 -8.76 1.03 2.22
CA THR A 104 -10.16 1.45 2.20
C THR A 104 -10.47 2.40 1.05
N VAL A 105 -9.56 3.34 0.79
CA VAL A 105 -9.69 4.32 -0.30
C VAL A 105 -9.81 3.65 -1.67
N HIS A 106 -9.24 2.46 -1.85
CA HIS A 106 -9.32 1.72 -3.12
C HIS A 106 -10.72 1.22 -3.47
N ILE A 107 -11.70 1.29 -2.55
CA ILE A 107 -13.12 1.06 -2.89
C ILE A 107 -13.60 2.09 -3.94
N ALA A 108 -13.05 3.31 -3.89
CA ALA A 108 -13.35 4.38 -4.85
C ALA A 108 -12.47 4.37 -6.11
N PHE A 109 -11.60 3.37 -6.31
CA PHE A 109 -10.57 3.37 -7.35
C PHE A 109 -11.12 3.61 -8.75
N GLU A 110 -12.17 2.90 -9.14
CA GLU A 110 -12.82 3.04 -10.44
C GLU A 110 -13.48 4.42 -10.66
N MET A 111 -13.70 5.19 -9.58
CA MET A 111 -14.29 6.53 -9.64
C MET A 111 -13.23 7.61 -9.85
N PHE A 112 -12.00 7.41 -9.34
CA PHE A 112 -10.94 8.42 -9.45
C PHE A 112 -9.86 8.07 -10.47
N ALA A 113 -9.46 6.81 -10.64
CA ALA A 113 -8.34 6.45 -11.50
C ALA A 113 -8.52 6.88 -12.97
N PRO A 114 -9.70 6.71 -13.60
CA PRO A 114 -9.92 7.17 -14.97
C PRO A 114 -9.91 8.70 -15.15
N LYS A 115 -10.12 9.45 -14.07
CA LYS A 115 -10.14 10.93 -14.06
C LYS A 115 -8.81 11.53 -13.59
N SER A 116 -7.89 10.68 -13.12
CA SER A 116 -6.61 11.12 -12.58
C SER A 116 -5.68 11.65 -13.68
N PRO A 117 -4.92 12.73 -13.43
CA PRO A 117 -3.93 13.23 -14.39
C PRO A 117 -2.73 12.29 -14.56
N LEU A 118 -2.53 11.34 -13.66
CA LEU A 118 -1.38 10.43 -13.63
C LEU A 118 -1.83 8.97 -13.45
N PRO A 119 -1.06 8.01 -13.97
CA PRO A 119 -1.33 6.59 -13.76
C PRO A 119 -1.09 6.16 -12.32
N TRP A 120 -1.76 5.08 -11.90
CA TRP A 120 -1.71 4.54 -10.55
C TRP A 120 -1.08 3.13 -10.49
N LEU A 121 -0.58 2.77 -9.31
CA LEU A 121 -0.49 1.38 -8.86
C LEU A 121 -1.64 1.11 -7.88
N HIS A 122 -2.29 -0.03 -8.05
CA HIS A 122 -3.42 -0.44 -7.21
C HIS A 122 -2.93 -1.38 -6.11
N ILE A 123 -3.17 -1.02 -4.83
CA ILE A 123 -2.60 -1.74 -3.69
C ILE A 123 -2.94 -3.24 -3.69
N ALA A 124 -4.20 -3.60 -3.96
CA ALA A 124 -4.61 -5.00 -3.96
C ALA A 124 -4.07 -5.78 -5.17
N GLU A 125 -3.84 -5.12 -6.32
CA GLU A 125 -3.20 -5.75 -7.48
C GLU A 125 -1.75 -6.12 -7.18
N GLU A 126 -1.02 -5.25 -6.49
CA GLU A 126 0.36 -5.53 -6.11
C GLU A 126 0.44 -6.66 -5.06
N VAL A 127 -0.48 -6.68 -4.08
CA VAL A 127 -0.58 -7.80 -3.13
C VAL A 127 -0.92 -9.11 -3.84
N ALA A 128 -1.86 -9.10 -4.78
CA ALA A 128 -2.24 -10.29 -5.53
C ALA A 128 -1.13 -10.79 -6.47
N ALA A 129 -0.34 -9.87 -7.05
CA ALA A 129 0.84 -10.22 -7.84
C ALA A 129 1.92 -10.87 -6.98
N GLU A 130 2.18 -10.33 -5.79
CA GLU A 130 3.14 -10.89 -4.83
C GLU A 130 2.68 -12.26 -4.31
N ALA A 131 1.41 -12.41 -3.95
CA ALA A 131 0.82 -13.68 -3.55
C ALA A 131 1.02 -14.77 -4.62
N LYS A 132 0.73 -14.42 -5.87
CA LYS A 132 0.94 -15.33 -7.00
C LYS A 132 2.41 -15.69 -7.20
N ARG A 133 3.32 -14.70 -7.06
CA ARG A 133 4.78 -14.92 -7.16
C ARG A 133 5.28 -15.90 -6.09
N LEU A 134 4.71 -15.83 -4.88
CA LEU A 134 5.03 -16.70 -3.75
C LEU A 134 4.29 -18.05 -3.79
N GLY A 135 3.34 -18.23 -4.71
CA GLY A 135 2.60 -19.49 -4.91
C GLY A 135 1.43 -19.69 -3.96
N PHE A 136 0.99 -18.63 -3.24
CA PHE A 136 -0.18 -18.69 -2.37
C PHE A 136 -1.48 -18.83 -3.15
N ARG A 137 -2.44 -19.57 -2.60
CA ARG A 137 -3.70 -19.91 -3.26
C ARG A 137 -4.93 -19.47 -2.50
N LYS A 138 -4.84 -19.35 -1.17
CA LYS A 138 -5.94 -18.95 -0.32
C LYS A 138 -5.45 -18.00 0.76
N LEU A 139 -5.91 -16.76 0.71
CA LEU A 139 -5.43 -15.70 1.57
C LEU A 139 -6.46 -15.35 2.63
N ALA A 140 -6.00 -15.26 3.87
CA ALA A 140 -6.72 -14.62 4.96
C ALA A 140 -6.69 -13.09 4.77
N LEU A 141 -7.83 -12.41 4.90
CA LEU A 141 -7.91 -10.96 4.79
C LEU A 141 -8.15 -10.33 6.16
N THR A 142 -7.20 -9.51 6.64
CA THR A 142 -7.37 -8.67 7.83
C THR A 142 -7.31 -7.19 7.46
N GLY A 143 -7.95 -6.32 8.23
CA GLY A 143 -8.01 -4.89 7.96
C GLY A 143 -9.19 -4.23 8.66
N THR A 144 -9.54 -3.01 8.25
CA THR A 144 -10.78 -2.38 8.72
C THR A 144 -12.00 -3.16 8.22
N ARG A 145 -13.18 -2.93 8.83
CA ARG A 145 -14.43 -3.54 8.34
C ARG A 145 -14.64 -3.26 6.85
N TYR A 146 -14.32 -2.06 6.38
CA TYR A 146 -14.47 -1.68 4.97
C TYR A 146 -13.58 -2.50 4.03
N THR A 147 -12.37 -2.84 4.48
CA THR A 147 -11.46 -3.72 3.72
C THR A 147 -11.94 -5.16 3.73
N MET A 148 -12.32 -5.69 4.91
CA MET A 148 -12.70 -7.10 5.07
C MET A 148 -14.07 -7.44 4.47
N GLU A 149 -14.98 -6.47 4.38
CA GLU A 149 -16.34 -6.64 3.84
C GLU A 149 -16.47 -6.06 2.43
N GLY A 150 -15.50 -5.27 2.00
CA GLY A 150 -15.50 -4.60 0.70
C GLY A 150 -15.04 -5.50 -0.46
N PRO A 151 -15.26 -5.03 -1.69
CA PRO A 151 -15.01 -5.83 -2.90
C PRO A 151 -13.54 -5.83 -3.36
N VAL A 152 -12.69 -4.96 -2.83
CA VAL A 152 -11.35 -4.68 -3.38
C VAL A 152 -10.50 -5.95 -3.48
N TYR A 153 -10.29 -6.65 -2.37
CA TYR A 153 -9.48 -7.86 -2.36
C TYR A 153 -10.17 -9.07 -2.98
N PRO A 154 -11.44 -9.40 -2.65
CA PRO A 154 -12.11 -10.55 -3.26
C PRO A 154 -12.12 -10.49 -4.79
N LYS A 155 -12.45 -9.33 -5.39
CA LYS A 155 -12.46 -9.14 -6.84
C LYS A 155 -11.04 -9.34 -7.43
N THR A 156 -10.05 -8.63 -6.89
CA THR A 156 -8.69 -8.63 -7.44
C THR A 156 -8.00 -9.99 -7.32
N LEU A 157 -8.22 -10.71 -6.23
CA LEU A 157 -7.67 -12.04 -6.01
C LEU A 157 -8.33 -13.10 -6.91
N ALA A 158 -9.65 -13.02 -7.08
CA ALA A 158 -10.40 -13.92 -7.97
C ALA A 158 -9.90 -13.87 -9.43
N GLU A 159 -9.54 -12.69 -9.94
CA GLU A 159 -8.96 -12.50 -11.25
C GLU A 159 -7.61 -13.25 -11.45
N ARG A 160 -6.96 -13.62 -10.35
CA ARG A 160 -5.69 -14.37 -10.34
C ARG A 160 -5.85 -15.82 -9.87
N ASN A 161 -7.09 -16.30 -9.71
CA ASN A 161 -7.42 -17.62 -9.17
C ASN A 161 -6.89 -17.83 -7.74
N ILE A 162 -6.92 -16.80 -6.91
CA ILE A 162 -6.58 -16.85 -5.49
C ILE A 162 -7.86 -16.67 -4.68
N GLU A 163 -8.11 -17.59 -3.75
CA GLU A 163 -9.26 -17.51 -2.85
C GLU A 163 -9.00 -16.46 -1.76
N CYS A 164 -10.02 -15.66 -1.44
CA CYS A 164 -9.99 -14.68 -0.35
C CYS A 164 -10.94 -15.13 0.75
N LEU A 165 -10.42 -15.34 1.96
CA LEU A 165 -11.22 -15.66 3.14
C LEU A 165 -11.23 -14.48 4.11
N SER A 166 -12.39 -13.90 4.37
CA SER A 166 -12.59 -12.95 5.47
C SER A 166 -12.88 -13.67 6.77
N PRO A 167 -12.47 -13.13 7.94
CA PRO A 167 -12.79 -13.70 9.23
C PRO A 167 -14.31 -13.76 9.48
N SER A 168 -14.73 -14.51 10.51
CA SER A 168 -16.11 -14.50 10.97
C SER A 168 -16.59 -13.09 11.34
N GLU A 169 -17.88 -12.84 11.34
CA GLU A 169 -18.43 -11.51 11.69
C GLU A 169 -17.92 -11.03 13.07
N SER A 170 -17.91 -11.91 14.07
CA SER A 170 -17.39 -11.57 15.40
C SER A 170 -15.91 -11.23 15.40
N ASP A 171 -15.09 -11.95 14.62
CA ASP A 171 -13.66 -11.69 14.48
C ASP A 171 -13.39 -10.40 13.69
N ARG A 172 -14.15 -10.13 12.60
CA ARG A 172 -14.06 -8.84 11.88
C ARG A 172 -14.36 -7.65 12.78
N ARG A 173 -15.40 -7.77 13.61
CA ARG A 173 -15.75 -6.72 14.59
C ARG A 173 -14.60 -6.50 15.56
N ARG A 174 -14.02 -7.57 16.09
CA ARG A 174 -12.91 -7.50 17.05
C ARG A 174 -11.63 -6.89 16.42
N ILE A 175 -11.28 -7.29 15.21
CA ILE A 175 -10.16 -6.68 14.46
C ILE A 175 -10.40 -5.18 14.28
N ASN A 176 -11.60 -4.78 13.85
CA ASN A 176 -11.93 -3.38 13.63
C ASN A 176 -11.87 -2.53 14.90
N GLU A 177 -12.36 -3.08 16.04
CA GLU A 177 -12.23 -2.44 17.36
C GLU A 177 -10.75 -2.21 17.72
N ILE A 178 -9.92 -3.24 17.62
CA ILE A 178 -8.47 -3.12 17.91
C ILE A 178 -7.83 -2.05 17.02
N ILE A 179 -8.13 -2.03 15.73
CA ILE A 179 -7.58 -1.03 14.81
C ILE A 179 -7.92 0.39 15.29
N PHE A 180 -9.21 0.70 15.51
CA PHE A 180 -9.65 2.06 15.78
C PHE A 180 -9.45 2.51 17.24
N GLU A 181 -9.56 1.56 18.20
CA GLU A 181 -9.44 1.91 19.62
C GLU A 181 -7.99 1.84 20.14
N GLU A 182 -7.11 1.08 19.47
CA GLU A 182 -5.74 0.89 19.92
C GLU A 182 -4.73 1.33 18.85
N LEU A 183 -4.65 0.63 17.70
CA LEU A 183 -3.54 0.77 16.77
C LEU A 183 -3.42 2.17 16.16
N VAL A 184 -4.53 2.78 15.73
CA VAL A 184 -4.57 4.16 15.19
C VAL A 184 -4.15 5.19 16.23
N LYS A 185 -4.30 4.87 17.52
CA LYS A 185 -3.88 5.71 18.66
C LYS A 185 -2.44 5.41 19.10
N GLY A 186 -1.71 4.56 18.37
CA GLY A 186 -0.34 4.16 18.69
C GLY A 186 -0.22 3.21 19.87
N VAL A 187 -1.29 2.50 20.24
CA VAL A 187 -1.33 1.53 21.35
C VAL A 187 -1.19 0.11 20.78
N PHE A 188 -0.11 -0.58 21.16
CA PHE A 188 0.22 -1.93 20.70
C PHE A 188 0.37 -2.85 21.91
N THR A 189 -0.66 -3.66 22.18
CA THR A 189 -0.69 -4.52 23.39
C THR A 189 -0.41 -5.97 23.07
N ALA A 190 0.13 -6.71 24.05
CA ALA A 190 0.28 -8.17 23.94
C ALA A 190 -1.08 -8.88 23.82
N ALA A 191 -2.13 -8.32 24.44
CA ALA A 191 -3.50 -8.86 24.36
C ALA A 191 -4.04 -8.77 22.93
N SER A 192 -3.87 -7.60 22.26
CA SER A 192 -4.31 -7.39 20.88
C SER A 192 -3.53 -8.25 19.90
N ARG A 193 -2.21 -8.43 20.14
CA ARG A 193 -1.40 -9.38 19.34
C ARG A 193 -1.90 -10.82 19.49
N SER A 194 -2.18 -11.26 20.72
CA SER A 194 -2.71 -12.60 20.96
C SER A 194 -4.06 -12.83 20.29
N GLU A 195 -4.90 -11.79 20.25
CA GLU A 195 -6.19 -11.84 19.58
C GLU A 195 -6.06 -11.97 18.05
N PHE A 196 -5.15 -11.22 17.45
CA PHE A 196 -4.82 -11.38 16.03
C PHE A 196 -4.29 -12.79 15.74
N HIS A 197 -3.38 -13.32 16.58
CA HIS A 197 -2.88 -14.69 16.43
C HIS A 197 -4.01 -15.72 16.49
N ARG A 198 -4.94 -15.57 17.43
CA ARG A 198 -6.11 -16.46 17.57
C ARG A 198 -6.96 -16.44 16.27
N ILE A 199 -7.22 -15.26 15.73
CA ILE A 199 -8.02 -15.11 14.52
C ILE A 199 -7.29 -15.69 13.31
N ILE A 200 -6.00 -15.39 13.15
CA ILE A 200 -5.18 -15.89 12.02
C ILE A 200 -5.06 -17.44 12.09
N ASN A 201 -4.91 -18.03 13.28
CA ASN A 201 -4.90 -19.49 13.44
C ASN A 201 -6.23 -20.12 12.96
N ARG A 202 -7.39 -19.53 13.28
CA ARG A 202 -8.68 -20.01 12.74
C ARG A 202 -8.75 -19.96 11.22
N MET A 203 -8.16 -18.93 10.62
CA MET A 203 -8.13 -18.82 9.17
C MET A 203 -7.14 -19.81 8.54
N MET A 204 -6.04 -20.11 9.22
CA MET A 204 -5.11 -21.18 8.86
C MET A 204 -5.81 -22.54 8.91
N ASP A 205 -6.59 -22.81 9.96
CA ASP A 205 -7.43 -24.02 10.06
C ASP A 205 -8.49 -24.08 8.94
N GLY A 206 -8.93 -22.92 8.46
CA GLY A 206 -9.79 -22.75 7.28
C GLY A 206 -9.08 -22.95 5.95
N GLY A 207 -7.77 -23.31 5.95
CA GLY A 207 -6.97 -23.62 4.80
C GLY A 207 -6.28 -22.42 4.14
N CYS A 208 -6.20 -21.26 4.82
CA CYS A 208 -5.40 -20.14 4.32
C CYS A 208 -3.90 -20.44 4.43
N ASP A 209 -3.13 -20.03 3.42
CA ASP A 209 -1.70 -20.25 3.29
C ASP A 209 -0.87 -18.97 3.51
N ALA A 210 -1.52 -17.80 3.54
CA ALA A 210 -0.94 -16.52 3.95
C ALA A 210 -2.01 -15.57 4.47
N VAL A 211 -1.60 -14.46 5.12
CA VAL A 211 -2.49 -13.42 5.64
C VAL A 211 -2.14 -12.05 5.06
N ILE A 212 -3.16 -11.34 4.54
CA ILE A 212 -3.05 -9.95 4.10
C ILE A 212 -3.20 -9.04 5.32
N LEU A 213 -2.19 -8.21 5.55
CA LEU A 213 -2.24 -7.12 6.52
C LEU A 213 -2.80 -5.88 5.78
N GLY A 214 -4.14 -5.81 5.69
CA GLY A 214 -4.88 -4.81 4.92
C GLY A 214 -5.24 -3.55 5.71
N CYS A 215 -4.51 -3.26 6.78
CA CYS A 215 -4.51 -1.98 7.48
C CYS A 215 -3.05 -1.63 7.80
N THR A 216 -2.69 -0.38 7.65
CA THR A 216 -1.31 0.10 7.72
C THR A 216 -0.70 0.04 9.12
N GLU A 217 -1.53 -0.06 10.13
CA GLU A 217 -1.14 -0.17 11.53
C GLU A 217 -0.91 -1.62 11.98
N ILE A 218 -1.52 -2.61 11.31
CA ILE A 218 -1.37 -4.04 11.66
C ILE A 218 0.10 -4.50 11.59
N PRO A 219 0.92 -4.10 10.57
CA PRO A 219 2.33 -4.45 10.51
C PRO A 219 3.20 -3.93 11.66
N LEU A 220 2.67 -3.02 12.50
CA LEU A 220 3.32 -2.55 13.72
C LEU A 220 3.01 -3.47 14.92
N LEU A 221 1.96 -4.29 14.82
CA LEU A 221 1.54 -5.24 15.85
C LEU A 221 2.06 -6.66 15.57
N ILE A 222 1.97 -7.12 14.32
CA ILE A 222 2.39 -8.46 13.86
C ILE A 222 3.19 -8.36 12.56
N ASP A 223 4.14 -9.27 12.39
CA ASP A 223 4.99 -9.40 11.21
C ASP A 223 5.26 -10.88 10.89
N ASP A 224 6.08 -11.16 9.88
CA ASP A 224 6.43 -12.53 9.50
C ASP A 224 7.08 -13.36 10.63
N ALA A 225 7.78 -12.69 11.57
CA ALA A 225 8.45 -13.38 12.67
C ALA A 225 7.47 -13.81 13.78
N THR A 226 6.34 -13.11 13.88
CA THR A 226 5.37 -13.29 14.96
C THR A 226 4.02 -13.84 14.49
N SER A 227 3.69 -13.76 13.20
CA SER A 227 2.42 -14.23 12.65
C SER A 227 2.38 -15.77 12.51
N PRO A 228 1.23 -16.42 12.77
CA PRO A 228 1.02 -17.84 12.49
C PRO A 228 1.09 -18.20 10.99
N LEU A 229 0.79 -17.28 10.10
CA LEU A 229 0.87 -17.43 8.65
C LEU A 229 1.88 -16.43 8.07
N PRO A 230 2.52 -16.74 6.92
CA PRO A 230 3.27 -15.75 6.14
C PRO A 230 2.46 -14.50 5.91
N THR A 231 3.06 -13.31 6.05
CA THR A 231 2.33 -12.04 5.95
C THR A 231 2.49 -11.39 4.59
N LEU A 232 1.41 -10.80 4.09
CA LEU A 232 1.40 -9.92 2.93
C LEU A 232 1.08 -8.49 3.40
N ASP A 233 2.13 -7.77 3.80
CA ASP A 233 2.04 -6.37 4.20
C ASP A 233 1.74 -5.50 2.97
N SER A 234 0.48 -5.09 2.82
CA SER A 234 -0.01 -4.35 1.66
C SER A 234 0.74 -3.04 1.43
N THR A 235 1.12 -2.35 2.50
CA THR A 235 1.85 -1.06 2.42
C THR A 235 3.27 -1.24 1.93
N ARG A 236 4.02 -2.20 2.50
CA ARG A 236 5.40 -2.48 2.07
C ARG A 236 5.46 -3.09 0.68
N ILE A 237 4.48 -3.92 0.31
CA ILE A 237 4.38 -4.47 -1.05
C ILE A 237 4.16 -3.35 -2.06
N LEU A 238 3.21 -2.43 -1.81
CA LEU A 238 2.97 -1.27 -2.67
C LEU A 238 4.21 -0.37 -2.78
N ALA A 239 4.90 -0.13 -1.68
CA ALA A 239 6.13 0.66 -1.66
C ALA A 239 7.25 0.04 -2.52
N ARG A 240 7.43 -1.29 -2.44
CA ARG A 240 8.40 -2.02 -3.27
C ARG A 240 8.01 -2.00 -4.75
N ALA A 241 6.74 -2.17 -5.06
CA ALA A 241 6.23 -2.07 -6.42
C ALA A 241 6.44 -0.66 -7.01
N ALA A 242 6.21 0.38 -6.20
CA ALA A 242 6.49 1.76 -6.61
C ALA A 242 7.98 1.99 -6.88
N LEU A 243 8.87 1.47 -6.03
CA LEU A 243 10.32 1.54 -6.25
C LEU A 243 10.72 0.82 -7.53
N GLN A 244 10.19 -0.36 -7.80
CA GLN A 244 10.44 -1.11 -9.03
C GLN A 244 9.95 -0.34 -10.26
N ARG A 245 8.71 0.20 -10.23
CA ARG A 245 8.15 1.00 -11.32
C ARG A 245 8.94 2.27 -11.57
N ALA A 246 9.42 2.94 -10.53
CA ALA A 246 10.23 4.14 -10.67
C ALA A 246 11.57 3.87 -11.38
N ARG A 247 12.12 2.67 -11.25
CA ARG A 247 13.38 2.23 -11.86
C ARG A 247 13.20 1.57 -13.23
N ALA A 248 11.99 1.14 -13.58
CA ALA A 248 11.74 0.46 -14.85
C ALA A 248 11.96 1.41 -16.03
N ILE A 249 12.76 0.97 -16.99
CA ILE A 249 12.94 1.65 -18.29
C ILE A 249 11.66 1.44 -19.09
N PRO A 250 11.03 2.49 -19.67
CA PRO A 250 9.93 2.31 -20.60
C PRO A 250 10.33 1.39 -21.76
N ALA A 251 9.48 0.40 -22.09
CA ALA A 251 9.75 -0.60 -23.12
C ALA A 251 9.94 -0.03 -24.55
N GLY A 252 9.84 1.30 -24.74
CA GLY A 252 9.96 1.99 -26.02
C GLY A 252 11.32 2.63 -26.31
N ASP A 253 12.26 2.60 -25.37
CA ASP A 253 13.55 3.30 -25.49
C ASP A 253 14.77 2.36 -25.65
N VAL A 254 14.58 1.13 -26.07
CA VAL A 254 15.69 0.25 -26.49
C VAL A 254 15.88 0.48 -27.98
N LEU A 255 16.79 1.41 -28.32
CA LEU A 255 17.36 1.55 -29.65
C LEU A 255 18.49 0.55 -29.83
#